data_f3bcd41660e2eaf343d697a618a56dfe
#
_entry.id   f3bcd41660e2eaf343d697a618a56dfe
#
_cell.length_a   1.000
_cell.length_b   1.000
_cell.length_c   1.000
_cell.angle_alpha   90.00
_cell.angle_beta   90.00
_cell.angle_gamma   90.00
#
_symmetry.space_group_name_H-M   'P 1'
#
loop_
_entity.id
_entity.type
_entity.pdbx_description
1 polymer ?
#
loop_
_entity_poly.entity_id
_entity_poly.type
_entity_poly.pdbx_seq_one_letter_code
_entity_poly.pdbx_strand_id
1 'polypeptide(L)'
;TPTADETYNLRVVAANQWLSYYVNDVLVASTGDAVLQKSDKGQPQVLPEGYFGLLNWNANVIFKNTRYVNLDDASLPLIDNLVVTSKTGSVEKQAQFFSEEPLHIQYVGHNAETVGLDITKHNPNAVIKVEDAKGNVYTDISQLPVAVGANYFIIESSMTDSLGRPVT
;
A
#
# COMPACT_ATOMS: atom_id res chain seq x y z
N THR A 1 -1.62 11.11 21.18
CA THR A 1 -2.56 12.24 21.21
C THR A 1 -2.00 13.33 20.31
N PRO A 2 -2.79 13.89 19.38
CA PRO A 2 -2.35 15.01 18.55
C PRO A 2 -1.91 16.19 19.42
N THR A 3 -0.85 16.85 19.01
CA THR A 3 -0.32 18.05 19.69
C THR A 3 -0.91 19.30 19.04
N ALA A 4 -1.17 20.34 19.82
CA ALA A 4 -1.65 21.61 19.28
C ALA A 4 -0.62 22.21 18.31
N ASP A 5 -1.09 22.89 17.28
CA ASP A 5 -0.31 23.56 16.24
C ASP A 5 0.59 22.64 15.37
N GLU A 6 0.45 21.33 15.48
CA GLU A 6 1.11 20.39 14.59
C GLU A 6 0.24 20.05 13.37
N THR A 7 0.92 19.75 12.25
CA THR A 7 0.29 19.29 11.02
C THR A 7 0.50 17.79 10.89
N TYR A 8 -0.59 17.07 10.66
CA TYR A 8 -0.58 15.64 10.43
C TYR A 8 -1.07 15.34 9.01
N ASN A 9 -0.38 14.44 8.32
CA ASN A 9 -0.88 13.88 7.08
C ASN A 9 -1.81 12.70 7.42
N LEU A 10 -3.07 12.81 7.03
CA LEU A 10 -4.06 11.77 7.25
C LEU A 10 -4.40 11.11 5.92
N ARG A 11 -4.35 9.79 5.88
CA ARG A 11 -4.77 9.00 4.74
C ARG A 11 -5.72 7.91 5.19
N VAL A 12 -6.82 7.78 4.48
CA VAL A 12 -7.78 6.68 4.65
C VAL A 12 -7.85 5.93 3.34
N VAL A 13 -7.68 4.63 3.40
CA VAL A 13 -7.79 3.74 2.25
C VAL A 13 -8.99 2.83 2.47
N ALA A 14 -9.91 2.81 1.52
CA ALA A 14 -11.03 1.89 1.49
C ALA A 14 -10.82 0.95 0.29
N ALA A 15 -10.45 -0.28 0.55
CA ALA A 15 -10.20 -1.29 -0.48
C ALA A 15 -10.63 -2.67 0.00
N ASN A 16 -11.21 -3.48 -0.89
CA ASN A 16 -11.56 -4.87 -0.61
C ASN A 16 -12.34 -5.10 0.71
N GLN A 17 -13.25 -4.19 1.05
CA GLN A 17 -14.02 -4.19 2.30
C GLN A 17 -13.20 -3.85 3.56
N TRP A 18 -11.95 -3.43 3.40
CA TRP A 18 -11.12 -2.93 4.48
C TRP A 18 -11.08 -1.41 4.50
N LEU A 19 -11.01 -0.85 5.71
CA LEU A 19 -10.67 0.55 5.93
C LEU A 19 -9.37 0.60 6.72
N SER A 20 -8.36 1.24 6.14
CA SER A 20 -7.06 1.44 6.74
C SER A 20 -6.81 2.92 6.98
N TYR A 21 -6.35 3.27 8.16
CA TYR A 21 -6.13 4.64 8.61
C TYR A 21 -4.66 4.87 8.86
N TYR A 22 -4.11 5.90 8.25
CA TYR A 22 -2.70 6.25 8.36
C TYR A 22 -2.54 7.67 8.90
N VAL A 23 -1.54 7.87 9.74
CA VAL A 23 -1.08 9.18 10.22
C VAL A 23 0.39 9.30 9.90
N ASN A 24 0.78 10.31 9.11
CA ASN A 24 2.15 10.49 8.61
C ASN A 24 2.71 9.21 7.97
N ASP A 25 1.88 8.55 7.14
CA ASP A 25 2.14 7.28 6.46
C ASP A 25 2.36 6.06 7.35
N VAL A 26 2.14 6.18 8.65
CA VAL A 26 2.15 5.06 9.60
C VAL A 26 0.72 4.53 9.74
N LEU A 27 0.51 3.23 9.49
CA LEU A 27 -0.77 2.56 9.74
C LEU A 27 -1.08 2.59 11.24
N VAL A 28 -2.18 3.24 11.60
CA VAL A 28 -2.60 3.39 13.01
C VAL A 28 -3.80 2.54 13.37
N ALA A 29 -4.63 2.21 12.40
CA ALA A 29 -5.77 1.33 12.57
C ALA A 29 -6.17 0.70 11.24
N SER A 30 -6.68 -0.51 11.29
CA SER A 30 -7.32 -1.18 10.16
C SER A 30 -8.54 -1.94 10.65
N THR A 31 -9.60 -1.94 9.87
CA THR A 31 -10.81 -2.70 10.16
C THR A 31 -11.19 -3.53 8.95
N GLY A 32 -11.23 -4.84 9.14
CA GLY A 32 -11.76 -5.77 8.15
C GLY A 32 -13.27 -5.85 8.22
N ASP A 33 -13.85 -6.35 7.15
CA ASP A 33 -15.31 -6.43 7.01
C ASP A 33 -15.95 -5.08 7.36
N ALA A 34 -15.72 -4.08 6.54
CA ALA A 34 -16.34 -2.76 6.73
C ALA A 34 -17.87 -2.85 6.63
N VAL A 35 -18.42 -3.60 7.54
CA VAL A 35 -19.85 -3.64 7.82
C VAL A 35 -20.19 -2.39 8.57
N LEU A 36 -20.40 -1.34 7.82
CA LEU A 36 -20.51 0.00 8.37
C LEU A 36 -21.92 0.28 8.87
N GLN A 37 -22.89 -0.52 8.50
CA GLN A 37 -24.27 -0.33 8.89
C GLN A 37 -25.03 -1.63 9.09
N LYS A 38 -25.92 -1.66 10.08
CA LYS A 38 -26.93 -2.70 10.18
C LYS A 38 -28.11 -2.32 9.31
N SER A 39 -28.65 -3.26 8.55
CA SER A 39 -29.94 -3.07 7.89
C SER A 39 -31.03 -2.80 8.93
N ASP A 40 -32.19 -2.34 8.50
CA ASP A 40 -33.37 -2.17 9.37
C ASP A 40 -33.79 -3.45 10.11
N LYS A 41 -33.29 -4.60 9.64
CA LYS A 41 -33.48 -5.92 10.28
C LYS A 41 -32.34 -6.32 11.20
N GLY A 42 -31.40 -5.42 11.49
CA GLY A 42 -30.25 -5.68 12.35
C GLY A 42 -29.18 -6.58 11.76
N GLN A 43 -29.26 -6.94 10.48
CA GLN A 43 -28.25 -7.75 9.81
C GLN A 43 -27.08 -6.87 9.35
N PRO A 44 -25.85 -7.40 9.39
CA PRO A 44 -24.71 -6.72 8.79
C PRO A 44 -24.95 -6.45 7.31
N GLN A 45 -24.64 -5.26 6.84
CA GLN A 45 -24.76 -4.87 5.45
C GLN A 45 -23.46 -4.24 4.97
N VAL A 46 -22.90 -4.76 3.91
CA VAL A 46 -21.81 -4.13 3.18
C VAL A 46 -22.40 -3.05 2.29
N LEU A 47 -21.94 -1.82 2.43
CA LEU A 47 -22.34 -0.71 1.57
C LEU A 47 -21.36 -0.66 0.39
N PRO A 48 -21.84 -0.85 -0.86
CA PRO A 48 -20.98 -0.81 -2.04
C PRO A 48 -20.51 0.61 -2.39
N GLU A 49 -21.21 1.61 -1.86
CA GLU A 49 -20.93 3.03 -2.12
C GLU A 49 -21.28 3.87 -0.89
N GLY A 50 -20.74 5.06 -0.80
CA GLY A 50 -20.98 5.97 0.30
C GLY A 50 -20.42 7.37 0.05
N TYR A 51 -20.53 8.22 1.05
CA TYR A 51 -19.99 9.57 1.04
C TYR A 51 -18.78 9.64 1.96
N PHE A 52 -17.76 10.35 1.53
CA PHE A 52 -16.64 10.72 2.38
C PHE A 52 -16.91 12.07 3.05
N GLY A 53 -16.62 12.16 4.33
CA GLY A 53 -16.76 13.40 5.08
C GLY A 53 -15.67 13.55 6.14
N LEU A 54 -15.26 14.78 6.37
CA LEU A 54 -14.36 15.14 7.46
C LEU A 54 -15.19 15.72 8.60
N LEU A 55 -15.08 15.12 9.77
CA LEU A 55 -15.78 15.56 10.98
C LEU A 55 -14.76 16.01 12.02
N ASN A 56 -15.01 17.19 12.59
CA ASN A 56 -14.28 17.69 13.73
C ASN A 56 -15.20 17.74 14.97
N TRP A 57 -14.71 17.24 16.10
CA TRP A 57 -15.43 17.22 17.37
C TRP A 57 -14.62 17.87 18.47
N ASN A 58 -15.13 18.98 19.02
CA ASN A 58 -14.55 19.72 20.16
C ASN A 58 -13.09 20.16 19.99
N ALA A 59 -12.67 20.50 18.79
CA ALA A 59 -11.33 21.04 18.53
C ALA A 59 -11.39 22.06 17.39
N ASN A 60 -10.38 22.93 17.31
CA ASN A 60 -10.17 23.78 16.14
C ASN A 60 -9.21 23.07 15.21
N VAL A 61 -9.72 22.56 14.08
CA VAL A 61 -8.93 21.85 13.08
C VAL A 61 -9.11 22.51 11.73
N ILE A 62 -8.02 22.67 11.00
CA ILE A 62 -8.03 23.12 9.62
C ILE A 62 -7.63 21.95 8.73
N PHE A 63 -8.54 21.50 7.88
CA PHE A 63 -8.23 20.54 6.83
C PHE A 63 -7.70 21.26 5.60
N LYS A 64 -6.53 20.82 5.10
CA LYS A 64 -5.89 21.39 3.90
C LYS A 64 -5.57 20.29 2.90
N ASN A 65 -5.56 20.63 1.62
CA ASN A 65 -5.12 19.76 0.53
C ASN A 65 -5.88 18.41 0.50
N THR A 66 -7.17 18.43 0.84
CA THR A 66 -8.00 17.21 0.77
C THR A 66 -8.02 16.71 -0.66
N ARG A 67 -7.68 15.44 -0.86
CA ARG A 67 -7.67 14.76 -2.15
C ARG A 67 -8.43 13.45 -2.03
N TYR A 68 -9.23 13.15 -3.03
CA TYR A 68 -9.82 11.83 -3.25
C TYR A 68 -9.12 11.16 -4.43
N VAL A 69 -8.84 9.87 -4.28
CA VAL A 69 -8.26 9.04 -5.34
C VAL A 69 -9.12 7.79 -5.47
N ASN A 70 -9.59 7.51 -6.66
CA ASN A 70 -10.27 6.25 -6.96
C ASN A 70 -9.19 5.20 -7.29
N LEU A 71 -9.05 4.15 -6.48
CA LEU A 71 -8.06 3.11 -6.67
C LEU A 71 -8.34 2.22 -7.90
N ASP A 72 -9.59 2.21 -8.40
CA ASP A 72 -9.93 1.50 -9.65
C ASP A 72 -9.56 2.31 -10.91
N ASP A 73 -9.01 3.53 -10.73
CA ASP A 73 -8.58 4.35 -11.86
C ASP A 73 -7.33 3.76 -12.51
N ALA A 74 -7.53 3.17 -13.69
CA ALA A 74 -6.47 2.55 -14.48
C ALA A 74 -5.32 3.51 -14.88
N SER A 75 -5.46 4.81 -14.64
CA SER A 75 -4.39 5.79 -14.84
C SER A 75 -3.38 5.85 -13.69
N LEU A 76 -3.66 5.18 -12.56
CA LEU A 76 -2.78 5.21 -11.39
C LEU A 76 -1.62 4.23 -11.52
N PRO A 77 -0.42 4.57 -11.03
CA PRO A 77 0.74 3.67 -11.04
C PRO A 77 0.72 2.68 -9.87
N LEU A 78 -0.42 2.03 -9.62
CA LEU A 78 -0.55 1.06 -8.54
C LEU A 78 0.12 -0.28 -8.88
N ILE A 79 0.41 -1.06 -7.85
CA ILE A 79 0.82 -2.46 -7.97
C ILE A 79 -0.38 -3.32 -7.58
N ASP A 80 -0.87 -4.13 -8.52
CA ASP A 80 -2.02 -5.02 -8.28
C ASP A 80 -1.61 -6.29 -7.53
N ASN A 81 -0.40 -6.79 -7.79
CA ASN A 81 0.09 -7.99 -7.13
C ASN A 81 1.62 -8.01 -7.06
N LEU A 82 2.13 -8.68 -6.03
CA LEU A 82 3.54 -8.94 -5.81
C LEU A 82 3.72 -10.40 -5.40
N VAL A 83 4.51 -11.13 -6.17
CA VAL A 83 4.89 -12.52 -5.87
C VAL A 83 6.40 -12.59 -5.68
N VAL A 84 6.84 -13.14 -4.55
CA VAL A 84 8.25 -13.38 -4.28
C VAL A 84 8.61 -14.80 -4.69
N THR A 85 9.68 -14.96 -5.47
CA THR A 85 10.20 -16.26 -5.92
C THR A 85 11.62 -16.48 -5.40
N SER A 86 12.08 -17.72 -5.34
CA SER A 86 13.46 -18.06 -5.04
C SER A 86 13.91 -19.26 -5.86
N LYS A 87 15.15 -19.22 -6.35
CA LYS A 87 15.74 -20.33 -7.11
C LYS A 87 16.55 -21.28 -6.22
N THR A 88 17.07 -20.80 -5.12
CA THR A 88 18.04 -21.52 -4.27
C THR A 88 17.46 -21.96 -2.94
N GLY A 89 16.41 -21.32 -2.49
CA GLY A 89 15.73 -21.64 -1.24
C GLY A 89 14.23 -21.87 -1.46
N SER A 90 13.55 -22.37 -0.44
CA SER A 90 12.10 -22.42 -0.44
C SER A 90 11.52 -21.03 -0.20
N VAL A 91 10.46 -20.71 -0.89
CA VAL A 91 9.57 -19.61 -0.50
C VAL A 91 8.47 -20.22 0.34
N GLU A 92 8.23 -19.71 1.52
CA GLU A 92 7.08 -20.10 2.32
C GLU A 92 5.79 -19.70 1.60
N LYS A 93 4.64 -20.07 2.17
CA LYS A 93 3.35 -19.67 1.61
C LYS A 93 3.38 -18.18 1.28
N GLN A 94 3.05 -17.85 0.03
CA GLN A 94 3.00 -16.46 -0.41
C GLN A 94 2.10 -15.65 0.53
N ALA A 95 2.64 -14.57 1.07
CA ALA A 95 1.84 -13.61 1.80
C ALA A 95 0.89 -12.90 0.82
N GLN A 96 -0.33 -12.66 1.25
CA GLN A 96 -1.27 -11.89 0.44
C GLN A 96 -0.73 -10.46 0.28
N PHE A 97 -0.69 -9.97 -0.95
CA PHE A 97 -0.31 -8.59 -1.25
C PHE A 97 -1.54 -7.69 -1.18
N PHE A 98 -1.35 -6.51 -0.59
CA PHE A 98 -2.34 -5.44 -0.56
C PHE A 98 -1.66 -4.15 -1.01
N SER A 99 -2.12 -3.60 -2.13
CA SER A 99 -1.52 -2.39 -2.74
C SER A 99 -1.60 -1.14 -1.87
N GLU A 100 -2.53 -1.12 -0.94
CA GLU A 100 -2.74 -0.03 0.02
C GLU A 100 -1.86 -0.14 1.27
N GLU A 101 -1.18 -1.26 1.48
CA GLU A 101 -0.29 -1.46 2.62
C GLU A 101 1.15 -1.09 2.24
N PRO A 102 1.81 -0.23 3.00
CA PRO A 102 3.18 0.20 2.69
C PRO A 102 4.23 -0.86 3.01
N LEU A 103 3.86 -1.93 3.71
CA LEU A 103 4.78 -2.98 4.13
C LEU A 103 4.24 -4.35 3.73
N HIS A 104 4.99 -5.05 2.88
CA HIS A 104 4.75 -6.46 2.55
C HIS A 104 5.86 -7.32 3.14
N ILE A 105 5.51 -8.36 3.90
CA ILE A 105 6.48 -9.27 4.54
C ILE A 105 6.33 -10.65 3.93
N GLN A 106 7.45 -11.17 3.39
CA GLN A 106 7.54 -12.53 2.86
C GLN A 106 8.68 -13.29 3.51
N TYR A 107 8.41 -14.51 3.94
CA TYR A 107 9.41 -15.41 4.49
C TYR A 107 9.98 -16.31 3.39
N VAL A 108 11.29 -16.48 3.39
CA VAL A 108 12.00 -17.37 2.48
C VAL A 108 12.94 -18.27 3.27
N GLY A 109 13.30 -19.43 2.71
CA GLY A 109 14.21 -20.37 3.36
C GLY A 109 15.60 -19.74 3.65
N HIS A 110 16.21 -20.13 4.75
CA HIS A 110 17.50 -19.60 5.20
C HIS A 110 18.67 -19.84 4.23
N ASN A 111 18.50 -20.74 3.27
CA ASN A 111 19.47 -21.04 2.22
C ASN A 111 19.18 -20.28 0.90
N ALA A 112 18.23 -19.35 0.91
CA ALA A 112 18.02 -18.47 -0.23
C ALA A 112 19.19 -17.47 -0.34
N GLU A 113 19.83 -17.41 -1.49
CA GLU A 113 20.88 -16.43 -1.82
C GLU A 113 20.32 -15.28 -2.64
N THR A 114 19.27 -15.55 -3.38
CA THR A 114 18.57 -14.55 -4.20
C THR A 114 17.06 -14.77 -4.16
N VAL A 115 16.32 -13.68 -4.30
CA VAL A 115 14.88 -13.71 -4.53
C VAL A 115 14.53 -12.95 -5.81
N GLY A 116 13.48 -13.37 -6.47
CA GLY A 116 12.88 -12.64 -7.59
C GLY A 116 11.56 -11.99 -7.16
N LEU A 117 11.25 -10.87 -7.77
CA LEU A 117 9.97 -10.21 -7.64
C LEU A 117 9.21 -10.30 -8.96
N ASP A 118 8.00 -10.84 -8.92
CA ASP A 118 7.05 -10.80 -10.01
C ASP A 118 5.97 -9.78 -9.64
N ILE A 119 5.97 -8.65 -10.35
CA ILE A 119 5.14 -7.48 -10.04
C ILE A 119 4.11 -7.29 -11.14
N THR A 120 2.84 -7.41 -10.77
CA THR A 120 1.73 -7.06 -11.65
C THR A 120 1.39 -5.59 -11.48
N LYS A 121 1.58 -4.80 -12.54
CA LYS A 121 1.28 -3.38 -12.54
C LYS A 121 -0.20 -3.14 -12.86
N HIS A 122 -0.83 -2.25 -12.14
CA HIS A 122 -2.19 -1.77 -12.43
C HIS A 122 -2.22 -1.02 -13.77
N ASN A 123 -1.30 -0.09 -13.95
CA ASN A 123 -1.08 0.58 -15.23
C ASN A 123 0.16 -0.01 -15.92
N PRO A 124 0.04 -0.56 -17.15
CA PRO A 124 1.18 -1.15 -17.84
C PRO A 124 2.31 -0.15 -18.13
N ASN A 125 1.99 1.15 -18.20
CA ASN A 125 2.96 2.21 -18.44
C ASN A 125 3.69 2.67 -17.17
N ALA A 126 3.28 2.19 -15.99
CA ALA A 126 3.97 2.52 -14.75
C ALA A 126 5.41 1.98 -14.78
N VAL A 127 6.33 2.77 -14.24
CA VAL A 127 7.74 2.43 -14.09
C VAL A 127 7.95 1.92 -12.66
N ILE A 128 8.50 0.72 -12.55
CA ILE A 128 8.87 0.13 -11.26
C ILE A 128 10.35 0.40 -11.01
N LYS A 129 10.66 0.93 -9.84
CA LYS A 129 12.00 1.06 -9.29
C LYS A 129 12.10 0.20 -8.04
N VAL A 130 13.18 -0.57 -7.93
CA VAL A 130 13.47 -1.36 -6.73
C VAL A 130 14.83 -0.95 -6.21
N GLU A 131 14.92 -0.64 -4.93
CA GLU A 131 16.19 -0.33 -4.26
C GLU A 131 16.28 -1.01 -2.91
N ASP A 132 17.50 -1.33 -2.45
CA ASP A 132 17.71 -1.84 -1.11
C ASP A 132 17.82 -0.71 -0.06
N ALA A 133 17.92 -1.08 1.22
CA ALA A 133 18.08 -0.13 2.32
C ALA A 133 19.38 0.71 2.26
N LYS A 134 20.31 0.38 1.36
CA LYS A 134 21.57 1.12 1.15
C LYS A 134 21.46 2.08 -0.06
N GLY A 135 20.32 2.08 -0.75
CA GLY A 135 20.10 2.89 -1.94
C GLY A 135 20.65 2.27 -3.24
N ASN A 136 21.01 1.00 -3.26
CA ASN A 136 21.38 0.32 -4.50
C ASN A 136 20.14 0.03 -5.31
N VAL A 137 20.08 0.55 -6.55
CA VAL A 137 18.96 0.37 -7.47
C VAL A 137 19.20 -0.88 -8.33
N TYR A 138 18.18 -1.72 -8.44
CA TYR A 138 18.21 -2.96 -9.20
C TYR A 138 17.42 -2.83 -10.50
N THR A 139 18.07 -3.11 -11.62
CA THR A 139 17.43 -3.20 -12.95
C THR A 139 16.93 -4.60 -13.26
N ASP A 140 17.58 -5.63 -12.70
CA ASP A 140 17.11 -7.02 -12.74
C ASP A 140 16.54 -7.39 -11.38
N ILE A 141 15.22 -7.41 -11.30
CA ILE A 141 14.48 -7.76 -10.09
C ILE A 141 14.18 -9.27 -9.98
N SER A 142 14.67 -10.06 -10.92
CA SER A 142 14.51 -11.53 -10.87
C SER A 142 15.54 -12.21 -9.98
N GLN A 143 16.58 -11.49 -9.54
CA GLN A 143 17.71 -12.02 -8.76
C GLN A 143 18.24 -11.00 -7.75
N LEU A 144 17.39 -10.53 -6.86
CA LEU A 144 17.78 -9.62 -5.78
C LEU A 144 18.58 -10.40 -4.72
N PRO A 145 19.77 -9.96 -4.34
CA PRO A 145 20.59 -10.64 -3.35
C PRO A 145 19.96 -10.54 -1.97
N VAL A 146 19.95 -11.66 -1.24
CA VAL A 146 19.48 -11.74 0.13
C VAL A 146 20.47 -12.47 1.01
N ALA A 147 20.46 -12.15 2.29
CA ALA A 147 21.25 -12.82 3.32
C ALA A 147 20.34 -13.33 4.43
N VAL A 148 20.86 -14.20 5.27
CA VAL A 148 20.12 -14.67 6.46
C VAL A 148 19.78 -13.47 7.35
N GLY A 149 18.51 -13.36 7.70
CA GLY A 149 17.93 -12.25 8.48
C GLY A 149 17.00 -11.36 7.67
N ALA A 150 16.76 -10.16 8.17
CA ALA A 150 15.87 -9.21 7.51
C ALA A 150 16.57 -8.52 6.33
N ASN A 151 15.95 -8.57 5.16
CA ASN A 151 16.34 -7.82 3.97
C ASN A 151 15.20 -6.87 3.61
N TYR A 152 15.53 -5.64 3.25
CA TYR A 152 14.56 -4.59 2.96
C TYR A 152 14.76 -4.11 1.53
N PHE A 153 13.67 -4.12 0.79
CA PHE A 153 13.59 -3.55 -0.55
C PHE A 153 12.46 -2.53 -0.60
N ILE A 154 12.75 -1.38 -1.16
CA ILE A 154 11.77 -0.32 -1.42
C ILE A 154 11.34 -0.48 -2.87
N ILE A 155 10.05 -0.66 -3.09
CA ILE A 155 9.44 -0.78 -4.41
C ILE A 155 8.63 0.48 -4.65
N GLU A 156 9.04 1.26 -5.63
CA GLU A 156 8.34 2.47 -6.06
C GLU A 156 7.73 2.22 -7.43
N SER A 157 6.44 2.50 -7.55
CA SER A 157 5.74 2.52 -8.82
C SER A 157 5.38 3.96 -9.17
N SER A 158 5.79 4.43 -10.33
CA SER A 158 5.60 5.81 -10.74
C SER A 158 5.22 5.92 -12.21
N MET A 159 4.62 7.03 -12.57
CA MET A 159 4.35 7.41 -13.95
C MET A 159 4.34 8.92 -14.12
N THR A 160 4.29 9.37 -15.35
CA THR A 160 4.10 10.78 -15.68
C THR A 160 2.68 10.97 -16.20
N ASP A 161 1.94 11.91 -15.62
CA ASP A 161 0.59 12.24 -16.09
C ASP A 161 0.62 12.95 -17.46
N SER A 162 -0.56 13.20 -18.04
CA SER A 162 -0.70 13.87 -19.33
C SER A 162 -0.15 15.32 -19.35
N LEU A 163 0.13 15.89 -18.18
CA LEU A 163 0.71 17.22 -18.02
C LEU A 163 2.23 17.17 -17.71
N GLY A 164 2.83 15.99 -17.78
CA GLY A 164 4.25 15.78 -17.50
C GLY A 164 4.61 15.80 -16.00
N ARG A 165 3.64 15.64 -15.10
CA ARG A 165 3.88 15.65 -13.65
C ARG A 165 4.05 14.22 -13.13
N PRO A 166 5.00 13.98 -12.21
CA PRO A 166 5.16 12.67 -11.61
C PRO A 166 3.95 12.31 -10.75
N VAL A 167 3.54 11.05 -10.85
CA VAL A 167 2.53 10.40 -9.99
C VAL A 167 3.19 9.14 -9.42
N THR A 168 3.20 9.00 -8.10
CA THR A 168 3.78 7.86 -7.35
C THR A 168 2.79 7.33 -6.33
#